data_e45301ee18c9de75c811631f3b273bb2
#
_entry.id   e45301ee18c9de75c811631f3b273bb2
#
_cell.length_a   1.000
_cell.length_b   1.000
_cell.length_c   1.000
_cell.angle_alpha   90.00
_cell.angle_beta   90.00
_cell.angle_gamma   90.00
#
_symmetry.space_group_name_H-M   'P 1'
#
loop_
_entity.id
_entity.type
_entity.pdbx_description
1 polymer ?
#
loop_
_entity_poly.entity_id
_entity_poly.type
_entity_poly.pdbx_seq_one_letter_code
_entity_poly.pdbx_strand_id
1 'polypeptide(L)'
;MPITPQDRLSRRQVLMASAALAAGALPRVACAQERRFDPQPGVWRTFEVTTRVEIKDASDATRVWLPIPSIDTDYQKSLENTWTGNASSARIVADSKYGAKMLYGEFDAGATPPVLTLTSRVQTQNRATDWQRTVGATEDAATLKRWTRPTDLMPTDGIVLDTAREATRGAWSDEAKVRQIYDWIVSHTYREPEVRGCGVGDIKTMLETGNFGGKCGDINGLFVGLCRAVGIPARDIYGIRLVPSAFGYRELGGNPAKLQGAQHCRAEVWLKQRGWVAMDPADVGKVMRLESAEWIKDERNPLVVPVKRALFGGWEGNWMAFNNAHDVKLPEARGAKLGFLMYPQAENANGRYDALDPDNFKYTISAREILA
;
A
#
# COMPACT_ATOMS: atom_id res chain seq x y z
N MET A 1 88.32 -9.43 -19.40
CA MET A 1 87.01 -8.68 -19.37
C MET A 1 86.51 -8.74 -17.95
N PRO A 2 86.45 -7.63 -17.23
CA PRO A 2 85.98 -7.63 -15.84
C PRO A 2 84.51 -7.52 -15.77
N ILE A 3 83.89 -8.27 -14.79
CA ILE A 3 82.50 -8.37 -14.44
C ILE A 3 82.14 -7.16 -13.56
N THR A 4 81.17 -6.38 -13.94
CA THR A 4 80.64 -5.23 -13.18
C THR A 4 79.82 -5.69 -11.95
N PRO A 5 79.84 -4.96 -10.83
CA PRO A 5 79.09 -5.31 -9.63
C PRO A 5 77.63 -4.96 -9.76
N GLN A 6 76.71 -5.86 -9.32
CA GLN A 6 75.28 -5.63 -9.16
C GLN A 6 75.01 -4.65 -8.01
N ASP A 7 74.31 -3.58 -8.29
CA ASP A 7 73.82 -2.61 -7.33
C ASP A 7 72.77 -3.31 -6.41
N ARG A 8 73.13 -3.56 -5.18
CA ARG A 8 72.20 -3.97 -4.13
C ARG A 8 71.53 -2.73 -3.52
N LEU A 9 70.24 -2.59 -3.76
CA LEU A 9 69.42 -1.59 -3.09
C LEU A 9 69.58 -1.66 -1.58
N SER A 10 69.83 -0.54 -0.91
CA SER A 10 70.06 -0.47 0.51
C SER A 10 68.77 -0.71 1.28
N ARG A 11 68.86 -1.33 2.50
CA ARG A 11 67.70 -1.55 3.39
C ARG A 11 66.88 -0.30 3.69
N ARG A 12 67.43 0.90 3.57
CA ARG A 12 66.72 2.18 3.72
C ARG A 12 65.82 2.52 2.51
N GLN A 13 66.19 2.13 1.29
CA GLN A 13 65.37 2.36 0.09
C GLN A 13 64.18 1.41 0.04
N VAL A 14 64.30 0.20 0.54
CA VAL A 14 63.19 -0.75 0.66
C VAL A 14 62.19 -0.31 1.73
N LEU A 15 62.65 0.29 2.83
CA LEU A 15 61.74 0.79 3.91
C LEU A 15 61.01 2.07 3.48
N MET A 16 61.55 2.92 2.63
CA MET A 16 60.90 4.13 2.09
C MET A 16 59.87 3.77 1.03
N ALA A 17 60.05 2.74 0.23
CA ALA A 17 59.06 2.24 -0.74
C ALA A 17 57.85 1.57 -0.07
N SER A 18 58.01 0.95 1.10
CA SER A 18 56.93 0.32 1.87
C SER A 18 56.05 1.33 2.61
N ALA A 19 56.57 2.53 2.94
CA ALA A 19 55.79 3.59 3.60
C ALA A 19 54.90 4.38 2.63
N ALA A 20 55.20 4.40 1.33
CA ALA A 20 54.42 5.10 0.33
C ALA A 20 53.20 4.32 -0.16
N LEU A 21 53.14 2.99 0.05
CA LEU A 21 52.01 2.13 -0.30
C LEU A 21 50.94 1.97 0.81
N ALA A 22 51.23 2.41 2.04
CA ALA A 22 50.30 2.35 3.16
C ALA A 22 49.40 3.61 3.29
N ALA A 23 49.67 4.69 2.53
CA ALA A 23 48.91 5.94 2.62
C ALA A 23 47.67 6.01 1.67
N GLY A 24 47.38 4.95 0.92
CA GLY A 24 46.33 4.95 -0.11
C GLY A 24 45.02 4.21 0.24
N ALA A 25 44.91 3.60 1.41
CA ALA A 25 43.70 2.86 1.81
C ALA A 25 43.07 3.46 3.06
N LEU A 26 42.70 4.74 3.02
CA LEU A 26 41.65 5.22 3.91
C LEU A 26 40.38 4.52 3.45
N PRO A 27 39.63 3.81 4.34
CA PRO A 27 38.32 3.33 3.98
C PRO A 27 37.51 4.56 3.56
N ARG A 28 37.12 4.64 2.29
CA ARG A 28 36.05 5.53 1.89
C ARG A 28 34.87 5.08 2.75
N VAL A 29 34.62 5.79 3.85
CA VAL A 29 33.32 5.79 4.49
C VAL A 29 32.41 6.24 3.36
N ALA A 30 31.75 5.28 2.71
CA ALA A 30 30.65 5.58 1.83
C ALA A 30 29.65 6.31 2.74
N CYS A 31 29.63 7.64 2.70
CA CYS A 31 28.52 8.41 3.20
C CYS A 31 27.32 7.77 2.52
N ALA A 32 26.52 7.03 3.26
CA ALA A 32 25.24 6.54 2.79
C ALA A 32 24.51 7.80 2.31
N GLN A 33 24.35 7.92 0.99
CA GLN A 33 23.69 9.07 0.39
C GLN A 33 22.31 9.13 1.06
N GLU A 34 22.01 10.22 1.73
CA GLU A 34 20.76 10.41 2.44
C GLU A 34 19.64 10.21 1.42
N ARG A 35 18.86 9.14 1.56
CA ARG A 35 17.75 8.84 0.65
C ARG A 35 16.71 9.92 0.83
N ARG A 36 16.37 10.59 -0.26
CA ARG A 36 15.28 11.56 -0.28
C ARG A 36 13.97 10.82 -0.63
N PHE A 37 12.91 11.03 0.14
CA PHE A 37 11.58 10.61 -0.23
C PHE A 37 10.69 11.86 -0.25
N ASP A 38 10.40 12.37 -1.45
CA ASP A 38 9.72 13.65 -1.64
C ASP A 38 8.85 13.60 -2.92
N PRO A 39 7.77 12.81 -2.91
CA PRO A 39 6.89 12.68 -4.05
C PRO A 39 6.12 13.98 -4.28
N GLN A 40 6.39 14.66 -5.39
CA GLN A 40 5.70 15.89 -5.80
C GLN A 40 4.74 15.59 -6.96
N PRO A 41 3.52 16.17 -6.97
CA PRO A 41 2.58 16.03 -8.08
C PRO A 41 3.07 16.75 -9.34
N GLY A 42 2.45 16.44 -10.49
CA GLY A 42 2.69 17.16 -11.75
C GLY A 42 2.94 16.26 -12.95
N VAL A 43 3.47 15.06 -12.77
CA VAL A 43 3.70 14.12 -13.87
C VAL A 43 2.73 12.96 -13.80
N TRP A 44 1.80 12.91 -14.74
CA TRP A 44 0.89 11.79 -14.93
C TRP A 44 1.60 10.64 -15.65
N ARG A 45 1.50 9.45 -15.07
CA ARG A 45 2.03 8.20 -15.62
C ARG A 45 0.87 7.30 -15.99
N THR A 46 0.91 6.70 -17.18
CA THR A 46 -0.14 5.81 -17.68
C THR A 46 0.28 4.36 -17.50
N PHE A 47 -0.60 3.56 -16.92
CA PHE A 47 -0.37 2.14 -16.70
C PHE A 47 -1.50 1.30 -17.30
N GLU A 48 -1.13 0.15 -17.81
CA GLU A 48 -2.01 -0.95 -18.15
C GLU A 48 -1.80 -2.08 -17.16
N VAL A 49 -2.84 -2.42 -16.41
CA VAL A 49 -2.79 -3.43 -15.35
C VAL A 49 -3.66 -4.61 -15.77
N THR A 50 -3.04 -5.78 -15.88
CA THR A 50 -3.72 -7.01 -16.27
C THR A 50 -3.86 -7.95 -15.09
N THR A 51 -5.10 -8.30 -14.76
CA THR A 51 -5.45 -9.32 -13.77
C THR A 51 -6.05 -10.52 -14.48
N ARG A 52 -5.46 -11.71 -14.32
CA ARG A 52 -5.95 -12.95 -14.88
C ARG A 52 -6.22 -13.96 -13.78
N VAL A 53 -7.43 -14.46 -13.74
CA VAL A 53 -7.85 -15.59 -12.89
C VAL A 53 -7.98 -16.84 -13.75
N GLU A 54 -7.56 -17.98 -13.18
CA GLU A 54 -7.69 -19.31 -13.78
C GLU A 54 -8.05 -20.29 -12.67
N ILE A 55 -9.23 -20.91 -12.74
CA ILE A 55 -9.71 -21.89 -11.77
C ILE A 55 -9.55 -23.29 -12.37
N LYS A 56 -8.70 -24.08 -11.77
CA LYS A 56 -8.31 -25.40 -12.30
C LYS A 56 -9.45 -26.42 -12.31
N ASP A 57 -10.28 -26.40 -11.28
CA ASP A 57 -11.43 -27.29 -11.14
C ASP A 57 -12.72 -26.55 -11.47
N ALA A 58 -13.36 -26.98 -12.53
CA ALA A 58 -14.56 -26.36 -13.11
C ALA A 58 -15.76 -27.28 -13.08
N SER A 59 -15.79 -28.28 -12.20
CA SER A 59 -16.91 -29.22 -12.08
C SER A 59 -18.25 -28.54 -11.80
N ASP A 60 -18.21 -27.38 -11.12
CA ASP A 60 -19.37 -26.62 -10.71
C ASP A 60 -19.46 -25.24 -11.36
N ALA A 61 -20.69 -24.72 -11.47
CA ALA A 61 -20.89 -23.33 -11.88
C ALA A 61 -20.15 -22.38 -10.94
N THR A 62 -19.33 -21.50 -11.52
CA THR A 62 -18.41 -20.64 -10.79
C THR A 62 -18.68 -19.17 -11.08
N ARG A 63 -18.52 -18.33 -10.07
CA ARG A 63 -18.58 -16.85 -10.16
C ARG A 63 -17.24 -16.26 -9.80
N VAL A 64 -16.85 -15.22 -10.53
CA VAL A 64 -15.58 -14.51 -10.34
C VAL A 64 -15.83 -13.02 -10.26
N TRP A 65 -15.16 -12.33 -9.35
CA TRP A 65 -15.18 -10.86 -9.21
C TRP A 65 -13.74 -10.34 -9.20
N LEU A 66 -13.43 -9.47 -10.16
CA LEU A 66 -12.13 -8.81 -10.25
C LEU A 66 -12.30 -7.32 -9.92
N PRO A 67 -11.59 -6.80 -8.88
CA PRO A 67 -11.64 -5.37 -8.56
C PRO A 67 -11.27 -4.51 -9.76
N ILE A 68 -12.06 -3.47 -10.04
CA ILE A 68 -11.81 -2.47 -11.07
C ILE A 68 -11.39 -1.16 -10.40
N PRO A 69 -10.38 -0.42 -10.92
CA PRO A 69 -10.07 0.92 -10.47
C PRO A 69 -11.31 1.82 -10.58
N SER A 70 -11.85 2.26 -9.44
CA SER A 70 -13.11 3.03 -9.35
C SER A 70 -12.91 4.42 -8.76
N ILE A 71 -11.66 4.78 -8.46
CA ILE A 71 -11.29 6.08 -7.92
C ILE A 71 -10.90 7.00 -9.08
N ASP A 72 -11.53 8.17 -9.15
CA ASP A 72 -11.19 9.23 -10.08
C ASP A 72 -11.04 10.54 -9.31
N THR A 73 -9.80 11.03 -9.22
CA THR A 73 -9.39 12.12 -8.33
C THR A 73 -8.26 12.94 -8.94
N ASP A 74 -7.66 13.82 -8.14
CA ASP A 74 -6.48 14.61 -8.48
C ASP A 74 -5.17 13.79 -8.60
N TYR A 75 -5.16 12.54 -8.13
CA TYR A 75 -3.97 11.67 -8.19
C TYR A 75 -4.17 10.40 -9.04
N GLN A 76 -5.39 10.09 -9.45
CA GLN A 76 -5.69 8.94 -10.31
C GLN A 76 -6.83 9.24 -11.27
N LYS A 77 -6.72 8.76 -12.50
CA LYS A 77 -7.76 8.72 -13.52
C LYS A 77 -7.97 7.28 -13.97
N SER A 78 -9.21 6.80 -13.90
CA SER A 78 -9.61 5.51 -14.46
C SER A 78 -10.04 5.73 -15.91
N LEU A 79 -9.32 5.12 -16.88
CA LEU A 79 -9.54 5.40 -18.30
C LEU A 79 -10.43 4.35 -18.96
N GLU A 80 -9.97 3.09 -18.98
CA GLU A 80 -10.60 2.03 -19.73
C GLU A 80 -10.49 0.69 -19.02
N ASN A 81 -11.49 -0.16 -19.20
CA ASN A 81 -11.46 -1.54 -18.73
C ASN A 81 -11.96 -2.45 -19.85
N THR A 82 -11.14 -3.41 -20.25
CA THR A 82 -11.46 -4.44 -21.23
C THR A 82 -11.26 -5.81 -20.63
N TRP A 83 -11.94 -6.82 -21.15
CA TRP A 83 -11.79 -8.19 -20.63
C TRP A 83 -11.95 -9.22 -21.71
N THR A 84 -11.35 -10.38 -21.47
CA THR A 84 -11.45 -11.59 -22.28
C THR A 84 -11.57 -12.80 -21.38
N GLY A 85 -12.04 -13.92 -21.90
CA GLY A 85 -12.18 -15.16 -21.16
C GLY A 85 -13.24 -16.07 -21.79
N ASN A 86 -13.60 -17.12 -21.05
CA ASN A 86 -14.61 -18.10 -21.45
C ASN A 86 -15.85 -18.07 -20.55
N ALA A 87 -16.09 -16.94 -19.87
CA ALA A 87 -17.30 -16.74 -19.09
C ALA A 87 -18.55 -16.79 -19.99
N SER A 88 -19.62 -17.47 -19.54
CA SER A 88 -20.93 -17.44 -20.22
C SER A 88 -21.57 -16.05 -20.14
N SER A 89 -21.25 -15.30 -19.09
CA SER A 89 -21.65 -13.89 -18.92
C SER A 89 -20.56 -13.11 -18.20
N ALA A 90 -20.23 -11.91 -18.68
CA ALA A 90 -19.31 -11.01 -17.99
C ALA A 90 -19.80 -9.55 -18.10
N ARG A 91 -19.83 -8.85 -16.96
CA ARG A 91 -20.30 -7.45 -16.86
C ARG A 91 -19.67 -6.71 -15.71
N ILE A 92 -19.60 -5.40 -15.80
CA ILE A 92 -19.20 -4.55 -14.68
C ILE A 92 -20.40 -4.40 -13.74
N VAL A 93 -20.17 -4.67 -12.47
CA VAL A 93 -21.12 -4.48 -11.37
C VAL A 93 -20.49 -3.61 -10.28
N ALA A 94 -21.30 -3.10 -9.35
CA ALA A 94 -20.83 -2.27 -8.26
C ALA A 94 -21.44 -2.71 -6.94
N ASP A 95 -20.64 -2.59 -5.87
CA ASP A 95 -21.14 -2.66 -4.50
C ASP A 95 -22.19 -1.58 -4.26
N SER A 96 -23.31 -1.96 -3.59
CA SER A 96 -24.44 -1.05 -3.39
C SER A 96 -24.20 0.03 -2.34
N LYS A 97 -23.21 -0.14 -1.44
CA LYS A 97 -22.96 0.77 -0.32
C LYS A 97 -21.96 1.88 -0.68
N TYR A 98 -20.88 1.53 -1.36
CA TYR A 98 -19.78 2.44 -1.68
C TYR A 98 -19.57 2.64 -3.19
N GLY A 99 -20.24 1.85 -4.04
CA GLY A 99 -20.09 1.93 -5.48
C GLY A 99 -18.76 1.36 -6.00
N ALA A 100 -18.08 0.52 -5.21
CA ALA A 100 -16.86 -0.16 -5.63
C ALA A 100 -17.15 -1.06 -6.83
N LYS A 101 -16.53 -0.78 -7.97
CA LYS A 101 -16.74 -1.51 -9.21
C LYS A 101 -15.90 -2.78 -9.27
N MET A 102 -16.45 -3.80 -9.91
CA MET A 102 -15.76 -5.06 -10.19
C MET A 102 -16.27 -5.66 -11.49
N LEU A 103 -15.40 -6.36 -12.20
CA LEU A 103 -15.79 -7.23 -13.29
C LEU A 103 -16.34 -8.52 -12.69
N TYR A 104 -17.60 -8.81 -12.96
CA TYR A 104 -18.28 -10.03 -12.56
C TYR A 104 -18.38 -10.97 -13.76
N GLY A 105 -17.96 -12.22 -13.59
CA GLY A 105 -18.06 -13.27 -14.60
C GLY A 105 -18.76 -14.50 -14.05
N GLU A 106 -19.64 -15.09 -14.84
CA GLU A 106 -20.33 -16.36 -14.59
C GLU A 106 -19.79 -17.44 -15.52
N PHE A 107 -19.61 -18.63 -14.98
CA PHE A 107 -19.14 -19.80 -15.70
C PHE A 107 -20.07 -20.97 -15.41
N ASP A 108 -20.55 -21.60 -16.46
CA ASP A 108 -21.37 -22.80 -16.35
C ASP A 108 -20.51 -23.99 -15.90
N ALA A 109 -21.16 -24.96 -15.23
CA ALA A 109 -20.50 -26.23 -14.90
C ALA A 109 -20.05 -26.95 -16.17
N GLY A 110 -18.80 -27.44 -16.20
CA GLY A 110 -18.31 -28.09 -17.39
C GLY A 110 -16.82 -28.49 -17.31
N ALA A 111 -16.30 -29.01 -18.39
CA ALA A 111 -14.93 -29.49 -18.48
C ALA A 111 -13.88 -28.40 -18.75
N THR A 112 -14.30 -27.20 -19.15
CA THR A 112 -13.36 -26.11 -19.47
C THR A 112 -13.09 -25.27 -18.24
N PRO A 113 -11.83 -25.17 -17.77
CA PRO A 113 -11.47 -24.32 -16.65
C PRO A 113 -11.89 -22.86 -16.85
N PRO A 114 -12.54 -22.23 -15.84
CA PRO A 114 -12.87 -20.81 -15.88
C PRO A 114 -11.63 -19.95 -16.02
N VAL A 115 -11.62 -19.08 -17.02
CA VAL A 115 -10.57 -18.08 -17.24
C VAL A 115 -11.22 -16.72 -17.47
N LEU A 116 -10.78 -15.72 -16.68
CA LEU A 116 -11.18 -14.34 -16.86
C LEU A 116 -9.96 -13.43 -16.76
N THR A 117 -9.76 -12.59 -17.77
CA THR A 117 -8.66 -11.63 -17.81
C THR A 117 -9.26 -10.24 -17.93
N LEU A 118 -8.93 -9.38 -16.98
CA LEU A 118 -9.27 -7.96 -16.96
C LEU A 118 -8.03 -7.14 -17.25
N THR A 119 -8.10 -6.20 -18.18
CA THR A 119 -7.08 -5.19 -18.43
C THR A 119 -7.66 -3.81 -18.14
N SER A 120 -7.08 -3.12 -17.15
CA SER A 120 -7.46 -1.78 -16.74
C SER A 120 -6.38 -0.78 -17.14
N ARG A 121 -6.75 0.32 -17.80
CA ARG A 121 -5.85 1.43 -18.11
C ARG A 121 -6.13 2.58 -17.15
N VAL A 122 -5.08 3.05 -16.48
CA VAL A 122 -5.18 4.11 -15.48
C VAL A 122 -4.04 5.12 -15.63
N GLN A 123 -4.29 6.34 -15.19
CA GLN A 123 -3.23 7.30 -14.94
C GLN A 123 -3.09 7.55 -13.45
N THR A 124 -1.86 7.68 -12.99
CA THR A 124 -1.53 8.04 -11.60
C THR A 124 -0.48 9.14 -11.58
N GLN A 125 -0.45 9.90 -10.51
CA GLN A 125 0.63 10.83 -10.21
C GLN A 125 0.98 10.82 -8.72
N ASN A 126 2.12 11.38 -8.39
CA ASN A 126 2.49 11.62 -6.99
C ASN A 126 1.48 12.55 -6.33
N ARG A 127 1.36 12.45 -5.02
CA ARG A 127 0.52 13.32 -4.20
C ARG A 127 1.33 13.93 -3.08
N ALA A 128 1.17 15.24 -2.87
CA ALA A 128 1.74 15.96 -1.75
C ALA A 128 0.77 17.07 -1.33
N THR A 129 0.66 17.27 -0.03
CA THR A 129 -0.11 18.36 0.57
C THR A 129 0.82 19.55 0.84
N ASP A 130 0.48 20.71 0.28
CA ASP A 130 1.13 21.97 0.63
C ASP A 130 0.57 22.46 1.99
N TRP A 131 1.34 22.21 3.04
CA TRP A 131 0.96 22.58 4.41
C TRP A 131 0.99 24.10 4.68
N GLN A 132 1.56 24.88 3.79
CA GLN A 132 1.57 26.35 3.91
C GLN A 132 0.34 26.99 3.28
N ARG A 133 -0.28 26.32 2.30
CA ARG A 133 -1.43 26.84 1.56
C ARG A 133 -2.75 26.34 2.16
N THR A 134 -3.62 27.26 2.56
CA THR A 134 -5.02 26.97 2.92
C THR A 134 -5.90 27.08 1.68
N VAL A 135 -6.65 26.03 1.35
CA VAL A 135 -7.49 25.98 0.13
C VAL A 135 -8.98 26.15 0.41
N GLY A 136 -9.42 26.08 1.67
CA GLY A 136 -10.84 26.22 2.04
C GLY A 136 -11.70 25.16 1.32
N ALA A 137 -11.30 23.88 1.40
CA ALA A 137 -11.96 22.81 0.67
C ALA A 137 -13.41 22.61 1.15
N THR A 138 -14.28 22.29 0.21
CA THR A 138 -15.67 21.94 0.46
C THR A 138 -15.92 20.49 0.05
N GLU A 139 -16.71 19.78 0.84
CA GLU A 139 -17.15 18.42 0.55
C GLU A 139 -18.62 18.29 0.97
N ASP A 140 -19.34 17.41 0.34
CA ASP A 140 -20.72 17.12 0.70
C ASP A 140 -20.83 16.60 2.13
N ALA A 141 -21.77 17.17 2.91
CA ALA A 141 -21.95 16.83 4.33
C ALA A 141 -22.35 15.34 4.53
N ALA A 142 -23.10 14.74 3.60
CA ALA A 142 -23.46 13.33 3.69
C ALA A 142 -22.24 12.44 3.44
N THR A 143 -21.34 12.84 2.54
CA THR A 143 -20.05 12.20 2.29
C THR A 143 -19.17 12.29 3.54
N LEU A 144 -18.99 13.46 4.14
CA LEU A 144 -18.22 13.60 5.38
C LEU A 144 -18.80 12.76 6.50
N LYS A 145 -20.13 12.78 6.70
CA LYS A 145 -20.82 11.96 7.68
C LYS A 145 -20.64 10.46 7.42
N ARG A 146 -20.60 10.02 6.15
CA ARG A 146 -20.33 8.62 5.80
C ARG A 146 -18.98 8.17 6.34
N TRP A 147 -17.95 9.01 6.20
CA TRP A 147 -16.57 8.69 6.56
C TRP A 147 -16.22 8.92 8.04
N THR A 148 -17.22 9.25 8.89
CA THR A 148 -17.11 9.19 10.36
C THR A 148 -17.86 8.00 10.95
N ARG A 149 -18.59 7.21 10.13
CA ARG A 149 -19.37 6.07 10.61
C ARG A 149 -18.48 4.86 10.89
N PRO A 150 -18.86 4.00 11.86
CA PRO A 150 -18.21 2.73 12.06
C PRO A 150 -18.45 1.78 10.87
N THR A 151 -17.61 0.75 10.79
CA THR A 151 -17.81 -0.43 9.95
C THR A 151 -17.73 -1.69 10.83
N ASP A 152 -18.01 -2.87 10.27
CA ASP A 152 -18.00 -4.10 11.07
C ASP A 152 -16.66 -4.34 11.78
N LEU A 153 -15.53 -4.00 11.15
CA LEU A 153 -14.17 -4.22 11.67
C LEU A 153 -13.55 -2.95 12.30
N MET A 154 -14.19 -1.80 12.15
CA MET A 154 -13.71 -0.52 12.67
C MET A 154 -14.83 0.18 13.46
N PRO A 155 -15.15 -0.24 14.69
CA PRO A 155 -16.03 0.50 15.58
C PRO A 155 -15.40 1.84 15.96
N THR A 156 -16.22 2.80 16.37
CA THR A 156 -15.79 4.17 16.73
C THR A 156 -16.10 4.52 18.18
N ASP A 157 -16.44 3.53 18.98
CA ASP A 157 -16.79 3.63 20.42
C ASP A 157 -15.89 2.73 21.28
N GLY A 158 -16.17 2.63 22.56
CA GLY A 158 -15.44 1.79 23.51
C GLY A 158 -13.93 2.04 23.48
N ILE A 159 -13.15 0.95 23.47
CA ILE A 159 -11.67 1.02 23.51
C ILE A 159 -11.08 1.84 22.35
N VAL A 160 -11.73 1.85 21.17
CA VAL A 160 -11.27 2.64 20.02
C VAL A 160 -11.37 4.14 20.32
N LEU A 161 -12.51 4.59 20.87
CA LEU A 161 -12.72 5.99 21.28
C LEU A 161 -11.78 6.38 22.43
N ASP A 162 -11.62 5.51 23.41
CA ASP A 162 -10.77 5.78 24.56
C ASP A 162 -9.30 5.94 24.14
N THR A 163 -8.80 5.04 23.28
CA THR A 163 -7.46 5.14 22.70
C THR A 163 -7.30 6.40 21.85
N ALA A 164 -8.29 6.73 21.02
CA ALA A 164 -8.24 7.94 20.18
C ALA A 164 -8.20 9.22 21.02
N ARG A 165 -8.98 9.29 22.11
CA ARG A 165 -8.96 10.42 23.05
C ARG A 165 -7.62 10.55 23.79
N GLU A 166 -7.05 9.42 24.17
CA GLU A 166 -5.74 9.40 24.80
C GLU A 166 -4.66 9.88 23.84
N ALA A 167 -4.61 9.31 22.63
CA ALA A 167 -3.66 9.69 21.59
C ALA A 167 -3.77 11.17 21.19
N THR A 168 -4.95 11.78 21.31
CA THR A 168 -5.20 13.17 20.91
C THR A 168 -5.28 14.15 22.08
N ARG A 169 -4.83 13.74 23.28
CA ARG A 169 -4.89 14.59 24.47
C ARG A 169 -4.14 15.90 24.27
N GLY A 170 -4.82 17.02 24.50
CA GLY A 170 -4.25 18.35 24.34
C GLY A 170 -4.19 18.89 22.91
N ALA A 171 -4.62 18.13 21.92
CA ALA A 171 -4.73 18.63 20.54
C ALA A 171 -5.86 19.66 20.43
N TRP A 172 -5.55 20.81 19.86
CA TRP A 172 -6.47 21.95 19.75
C TRP A 172 -7.13 22.10 18.37
N SER A 173 -6.70 21.31 17.38
CA SER A 173 -7.24 21.31 16.01
C SER A 173 -7.32 19.91 15.44
N ASP A 174 -8.12 19.70 14.38
CA ASP A 174 -8.21 18.40 13.71
C ASP A 174 -6.88 18.00 13.07
N GLU A 175 -6.12 18.95 12.51
CA GLU A 175 -4.77 18.69 11.98
C GLU A 175 -3.82 18.21 13.10
N ALA A 176 -3.88 18.84 14.29
CA ALA A 176 -3.09 18.41 15.44
C ALA A 176 -3.49 17.02 15.94
N LYS A 177 -4.80 16.69 15.98
CA LYS A 177 -5.28 15.36 16.34
C LYS A 177 -4.78 14.30 15.33
N VAL A 178 -4.92 14.56 14.03
CA VAL A 178 -4.45 13.66 12.98
C VAL A 178 -2.95 13.43 13.09
N ARG A 179 -2.15 14.46 13.36
CA ARG A 179 -0.71 14.34 13.59
C ARG A 179 -0.41 13.45 14.78
N GLN A 180 -1.06 13.67 15.91
CA GLN A 180 -0.86 12.86 17.10
C GLN A 180 -1.28 11.40 16.89
N ILE A 181 -2.41 11.13 16.20
CA ILE A 181 -2.82 9.77 15.86
C ILE A 181 -1.79 9.12 14.93
N TYR A 182 -1.33 9.82 13.90
CA TYR A 182 -0.31 9.31 12.98
C TYR A 182 0.99 8.93 13.71
N ASP A 183 1.48 9.82 14.57
CA ASP A 183 2.68 9.57 15.36
C ASP A 183 2.47 8.43 16.37
N TRP A 184 1.29 8.34 16.98
CA TRP A 184 0.92 7.23 17.85
C TRP A 184 0.94 5.89 17.11
N ILE A 185 0.34 5.83 15.92
CA ILE A 185 0.36 4.62 15.08
C ILE A 185 1.79 4.20 14.74
N VAL A 186 2.62 5.12 14.26
CA VAL A 186 4.01 4.81 13.87
C VAL A 186 4.82 4.29 15.07
N SER A 187 4.58 4.83 16.28
CA SER A 187 5.33 4.46 17.48
C SER A 187 4.83 3.18 18.17
N HIS A 188 3.57 2.79 18.00
CA HIS A 188 2.96 1.66 18.69
C HIS A 188 2.78 0.43 17.82
N THR A 189 2.62 0.60 16.50
CA THR A 189 2.42 -0.53 15.60
C THR A 189 3.71 -0.96 14.92
N TYR A 190 3.73 -2.17 14.39
CA TYR A 190 4.86 -2.67 13.61
C TYR A 190 4.40 -3.59 12.48
N ARG A 191 5.18 -3.62 11.40
CA ARG A 191 4.96 -4.56 10.30
C ARG A 191 5.26 -5.97 10.75
N GLU A 192 4.23 -6.85 10.73
CA GLU A 192 4.37 -8.28 11.02
C GLU A 192 4.37 -9.08 9.71
N PRO A 193 5.53 -9.65 9.29
CA PRO A 193 5.65 -10.37 8.03
C PRO A 193 4.74 -11.61 7.93
N GLU A 194 4.46 -12.28 9.04
CA GLU A 194 3.69 -13.53 9.08
C GLU A 194 2.18 -13.33 8.92
N VAL A 195 1.67 -12.12 9.07
CA VAL A 195 0.25 -11.82 8.82
C VAL A 195 -0.09 -12.09 7.35
N ARG A 196 -1.17 -12.83 7.08
CA ARG A 196 -1.60 -13.17 5.72
C ARG A 196 -2.13 -11.95 4.96
N GLY A 197 -1.81 -11.87 3.68
CA GLY A 197 -2.27 -10.81 2.79
C GLY A 197 -1.93 -9.42 3.30
N CYS A 198 -2.95 -8.56 3.42
CA CYS A 198 -2.83 -7.20 3.96
C CYS A 198 -3.35 -7.07 5.41
N GLY A 199 -3.61 -8.19 6.08
CA GLY A 199 -4.27 -8.24 7.38
C GLY A 199 -5.79 -8.26 7.27
N VAL A 200 -6.46 -8.28 8.42
CA VAL A 200 -7.93 -8.36 8.53
C VAL A 200 -8.56 -6.99 8.71
N GLY A 201 -7.88 -6.08 9.41
CA GLY A 201 -8.37 -4.75 9.75
C GLY A 201 -9.34 -4.72 10.94
N ASP A 202 -9.32 -5.74 11.82
CA ASP A 202 -10.07 -5.75 13.09
C ASP A 202 -9.34 -4.94 14.15
N ILE A 203 -9.59 -3.64 14.15
CA ILE A 203 -8.90 -2.70 15.02
C ILE A 203 -9.29 -2.85 16.50
N LYS A 204 -10.51 -3.32 16.78
CA LYS A 204 -10.96 -3.57 18.15
C LYS A 204 -10.14 -4.70 18.78
N THR A 205 -10.02 -5.82 18.09
CA THR A 205 -9.23 -6.96 18.55
C THR A 205 -7.75 -6.57 18.73
N MET A 206 -7.18 -5.76 17.83
CA MET A 206 -5.80 -5.25 17.99
C MET A 206 -5.63 -4.48 19.31
N LEU A 207 -6.56 -3.58 19.64
CA LEU A 207 -6.50 -2.77 20.85
C LEU A 207 -6.77 -3.61 22.13
N GLU A 208 -7.76 -4.49 22.10
CA GLU A 208 -8.11 -5.34 23.25
C GLU A 208 -7.01 -6.33 23.62
N THR A 209 -6.32 -6.87 22.63
CA THR A 209 -5.22 -7.83 22.85
C THR A 209 -3.87 -7.18 23.08
N GLY A 210 -3.71 -5.90 22.73
CA GLY A 210 -2.42 -5.23 22.74
C GLY A 210 -1.44 -5.78 21.71
N ASN A 211 -1.90 -6.59 20.75
CA ASN A 211 -1.08 -7.06 19.63
C ASN A 211 -1.13 -6.06 18.47
N PHE A 212 -0.13 -5.19 18.41
CA PHE A 212 0.00 -4.15 17.40
C PHE A 212 0.81 -4.56 16.16
N GLY A 213 1.14 -5.83 16.03
CA GLY A 213 1.73 -6.40 14.81
C GLY A 213 0.67 -6.56 13.73
N GLY A 214 0.93 -6.00 12.53
CA GLY A 214 -0.04 -6.06 11.44
C GLY A 214 0.54 -5.76 10.07
N LYS A 215 -0.33 -5.73 9.08
CA LYS A 215 -0.02 -5.24 7.74
C LYS A 215 -0.81 -3.97 7.42
N CYS A 216 -0.79 -3.56 6.16
CA CYS A 216 -1.36 -2.26 5.79
C CYS A 216 -2.85 -2.12 6.12
N GLY A 217 -3.65 -3.18 5.96
CA GLY A 217 -5.08 -3.17 6.31
C GLY A 217 -5.34 -3.05 7.82
N ASP A 218 -4.44 -3.59 8.64
CA ASP A 218 -4.54 -3.49 10.09
C ASP A 218 -4.09 -2.11 10.58
N ILE A 219 -2.89 -1.68 10.14
CA ILE A 219 -2.23 -0.46 10.62
C ILE A 219 -2.94 0.81 10.11
N ASN A 220 -3.25 0.87 8.80
CA ASN A 220 -3.99 2.01 8.25
C ASN A 220 -5.47 1.97 8.68
N GLY A 221 -6.07 0.77 8.83
CA GLY A 221 -7.40 0.61 9.40
C GLY A 221 -7.50 1.16 10.83
N LEU A 222 -6.50 0.88 11.67
CA LEU A 222 -6.43 1.44 13.03
C LEU A 222 -6.30 2.97 13.00
N PHE A 223 -5.44 3.52 12.13
CA PHE A 223 -5.32 4.96 11.93
C PHE A 223 -6.67 5.60 11.53
N VAL A 224 -7.36 5.02 10.55
CA VAL A 224 -8.67 5.49 10.08
C VAL A 224 -9.73 5.40 11.19
N GLY A 225 -9.76 4.28 11.92
CA GLY A 225 -10.71 4.06 13.01
C GLY A 225 -10.53 5.07 14.15
N LEU A 226 -9.30 5.36 14.57
CA LEU A 226 -9.00 6.36 15.59
C LEU A 226 -9.39 7.78 15.13
N CYS A 227 -9.13 8.14 13.87
CA CYS A 227 -9.58 9.42 13.31
C CYS A 227 -11.11 9.55 13.34
N ARG A 228 -11.84 8.51 12.87
CA ARG A 228 -13.31 8.49 12.89
C ARG A 228 -13.87 8.60 14.31
N ALA A 229 -13.27 7.93 15.27
CA ALA A 229 -13.70 7.93 16.68
C ALA A 229 -13.66 9.33 17.32
N VAL A 230 -12.72 10.19 16.91
CA VAL A 230 -12.68 11.60 17.36
C VAL A 230 -13.39 12.58 16.40
N GLY A 231 -14.24 12.05 15.50
CA GLY A 231 -15.10 12.83 14.62
C GLY A 231 -14.44 13.37 13.35
N ILE A 232 -13.22 12.91 13.02
CA ILE A 232 -12.52 13.32 11.79
C ILE A 232 -12.88 12.35 10.66
N PRO A 233 -13.45 12.82 9.53
CA PRO A 233 -13.76 11.96 8.41
C PRO A 233 -12.46 11.34 7.85
N ALA A 234 -12.42 10.00 7.78
CA ALA A 234 -11.26 9.25 7.32
C ALA A 234 -11.68 8.00 6.56
N ARG A 235 -10.86 7.58 5.58
CA ARG A 235 -11.15 6.40 4.78
C ARG A 235 -9.88 5.66 4.39
N ASP A 236 -9.96 4.33 4.37
CA ASP A 236 -8.97 3.49 3.70
C ASP A 236 -9.18 3.56 2.20
N ILE A 237 -8.10 3.38 1.47
CA ILE A 237 -8.11 3.23 0.02
C ILE A 237 -7.36 1.95 -0.31
N TYR A 238 -8.06 1.00 -0.89
CA TYR A 238 -7.54 -0.31 -1.25
C TYR A 238 -6.99 -0.30 -2.66
N GLY A 239 -5.76 -0.77 -2.83
CA GLY A 239 -5.08 -0.68 -4.11
C GLY A 239 -3.90 -1.64 -4.26
N ILE A 240 -3.06 -1.37 -5.24
CA ILE A 240 -1.92 -2.22 -5.58
C ILE A 240 -0.74 -1.37 -6.07
N ARG A 241 0.49 -1.74 -5.67
CA ARG A 241 1.70 -1.13 -6.21
C ARG A 241 1.93 -1.62 -7.63
N LEU A 242 2.41 -0.76 -8.51
CA LEU A 242 2.54 -1.05 -9.95
C LEU A 242 3.99 -1.26 -10.37
N VAL A 243 4.89 -0.45 -9.84
CA VAL A 243 6.30 -0.40 -10.27
C VAL A 243 7.20 -0.11 -9.06
N PRO A 244 8.53 -0.28 -9.18
CA PRO A 244 9.47 0.12 -8.15
C PRO A 244 9.32 1.59 -7.74
N SER A 245 9.70 1.91 -6.51
CA SER A 245 9.77 3.30 -6.05
C SER A 245 10.88 4.06 -6.79
N ALA A 246 10.56 5.24 -7.30
CA ALA A 246 11.54 6.15 -7.92
C ALA A 246 12.52 6.75 -6.90
N PHE A 247 12.23 6.63 -5.60
CA PHE A 247 13.04 7.16 -4.51
C PHE A 247 14.02 6.14 -3.91
N GLY A 248 14.13 4.94 -4.53
CA GLY A 248 15.08 3.92 -4.13
C GLY A 248 14.69 3.12 -2.88
N TYR A 249 13.44 3.25 -2.39
CA TYR A 249 12.90 2.41 -1.32
C TYR A 249 12.31 1.12 -1.91
N ARG A 250 13.00 0.02 -1.70
CA ARG A 250 12.61 -1.30 -2.23
C ARG A 250 11.21 -1.71 -1.75
N GLU A 251 10.94 -1.49 -0.47
CA GLU A 251 9.71 -1.92 0.16
C GLU A 251 8.49 -1.07 -0.20
N LEU A 252 8.69 0.12 -0.79
CA LEU A 252 7.62 1.00 -1.24
C LEU A 252 7.25 0.81 -2.72
N GLY A 253 7.87 -0.16 -3.39
CA GLY A 253 7.62 -0.50 -4.79
C GLY A 253 6.92 -1.84 -5.01
N GLY A 254 6.64 -2.15 -6.28
CA GLY A 254 6.16 -3.43 -6.79
C GLY A 254 7.01 -3.93 -7.97
N ASN A 255 7.01 -5.24 -8.17
CA ASN A 255 7.59 -5.84 -9.39
C ASN A 255 6.49 -5.92 -10.47
N PRO A 256 6.55 -5.11 -11.54
CA PRO A 256 5.48 -5.02 -12.53
C PRO A 256 5.16 -6.33 -13.24
N ALA A 257 6.10 -7.27 -13.32
CA ALA A 257 5.85 -8.58 -13.90
C ALA A 257 5.11 -9.54 -12.96
N LYS A 258 5.11 -9.27 -11.64
CA LYS A 258 4.51 -10.13 -10.62
C LYS A 258 4.01 -9.30 -9.44
N LEU A 259 2.75 -8.87 -9.51
CA LEU A 259 2.12 -8.00 -8.52
C LEU A 259 1.24 -8.75 -7.51
N GLN A 260 1.18 -10.08 -7.55
CA GLN A 260 0.58 -10.86 -6.47
C GLN A 260 1.37 -10.60 -5.18
N GLY A 261 0.70 -10.15 -4.14
CA GLY A 261 1.34 -9.70 -2.89
C GLY A 261 1.81 -8.25 -2.89
N ALA A 262 1.63 -7.49 -3.99
CA ALA A 262 1.86 -6.06 -4.06
C ALA A 262 0.64 -5.21 -3.66
N GLN A 263 -0.45 -5.85 -3.23
CA GLN A 263 -1.62 -5.17 -2.68
C GLN A 263 -1.21 -4.30 -1.50
N HIS A 264 -1.76 -3.10 -1.45
CA HIS A 264 -1.44 -2.14 -0.40
C HIS A 264 -2.60 -1.16 -0.18
N CYS A 265 -2.99 -1.02 1.10
CA CYS A 265 -3.95 -0.01 1.53
C CYS A 265 -3.23 1.29 1.85
N ARG A 266 -3.89 2.41 1.59
CA ARG A 266 -3.50 3.76 2.04
C ARG A 266 -4.68 4.38 2.76
N ALA A 267 -4.49 5.55 3.37
CA ALA A 267 -5.55 6.25 4.06
C ALA A 267 -5.66 7.70 3.61
N GLU A 268 -6.84 8.27 3.79
CA GLU A 268 -7.09 9.71 3.67
C GLU A 268 -7.87 10.20 4.86
N VAL A 269 -7.60 11.45 5.25
CA VAL A 269 -8.38 12.19 6.24
C VAL A 269 -8.89 13.50 5.65
N TRP A 270 -10.09 13.92 6.04
CA TRP A 270 -10.61 15.22 5.66
C TRP A 270 -10.20 16.29 6.64
N LEU A 271 -9.52 17.31 6.15
CA LEU A 271 -9.20 18.52 6.89
C LEU A 271 -9.85 19.71 6.18
N LYS A 272 -10.71 20.46 6.88
CA LYS A 272 -11.51 21.55 6.31
C LYS A 272 -10.70 22.56 5.49
N GLN A 273 -9.45 22.80 5.89
CA GLN A 273 -8.57 23.76 5.22
C GLN A 273 -7.73 23.13 4.08
N ARG A 274 -7.76 21.81 3.91
CA ARG A 274 -6.88 21.07 3.00
C ARG A 274 -7.64 20.16 2.01
N GLY A 275 -8.86 19.74 2.35
CA GLY A 275 -9.57 18.68 1.64
C GLY A 275 -9.16 17.29 2.14
N TRP A 276 -9.24 16.29 1.25
CA TRP A 276 -8.77 14.94 1.51
C TRP A 276 -7.24 14.89 1.47
N VAL A 277 -6.64 14.59 2.58
CA VAL A 277 -5.18 14.56 2.79
C VAL A 277 -4.70 13.13 2.86
N ALA A 278 -3.65 12.83 2.11
CA ALA A 278 -3.01 11.50 2.01
C ALA A 278 -2.29 11.12 3.30
N MET A 279 -2.45 9.86 3.74
CA MET A 279 -1.80 9.30 4.93
C MET A 279 -1.38 7.85 4.68
N ASP A 280 -0.19 7.46 5.15
CA ASP A 280 0.25 6.07 5.07
C ASP A 280 1.24 5.71 6.19
N PRO A 281 0.79 5.62 7.45
CA PRO A 281 1.66 5.18 8.56
C PRO A 281 2.12 3.72 8.41
N ALA A 282 1.38 2.87 7.70
CA ALA A 282 1.76 1.48 7.50
C ALA A 282 3.03 1.31 6.67
N ASP A 283 3.27 2.19 5.70
CA ASP A 283 4.51 2.18 4.91
C ASP A 283 5.71 2.67 5.71
N VAL A 284 5.53 3.55 6.67
CA VAL A 284 6.60 3.90 7.63
C VAL A 284 7.02 2.64 8.40
N GLY A 285 6.07 1.92 8.98
CA GLY A 285 6.31 0.65 9.67
C GLY A 285 6.94 -0.42 8.76
N LYS A 286 6.57 -0.44 7.47
CA LYS A 286 7.17 -1.35 6.49
C LYS A 286 8.63 -1.03 6.22
N VAL A 287 8.99 0.24 6.06
CA VAL A 287 10.38 0.68 5.90
C VAL A 287 11.18 0.35 7.16
N MET A 288 10.65 0.66 8.34
CA MET A 288 11.31 0.33 9.61
C MET A 288 11.62 -1.17 9.74
N ARG A 289 10.72 -2.03 9.27
CA ARG A 289 10.84 -3.48 9.48
C ARG A 289 11.64 -4.19 8.40
N LEU A 290 11.59 -3.74 7.13
CA LEU A 290 12.01 -4.56 5.98
C LEU A 290 12.99 -3.87 5.01
N GLU A 291 13.16 -2.53 5.08
CA GLU A 291 14.03 -1.83 4.12
C GLU A 291 15.53 -2.11 4.35
N SER A 292 15.92 -2.44 5.59
CA SER A 292 17.26 -2.91 5.93
C SER A 292 17.23 -4.37 6.42
N ALA A 293 18.42 -5.00 6.50
CA ALA A 293 18.54 -6.36 7.04
C ALA A 293 18.13 -6.43 8.52
N GLU A 294 18.37 -5.35 9.27
CA GLU A 294 17.98 -5.24 10.66
C GLU A 294 16.70 -4.42 10.82
N TRP A 295 15.89 -4.79 11.81
CA TRP A 295 14.70 -4.03 12.16
C TRP A 295 15.08 -2.67 12.74
N ILE A 296 14.78 -1.59 12.03
CA ILE A 296 14.96 -0.21 12.49
C ILE A 296 13.84 0.08 13.50
N LYS A 297 14.22 0.22 14.79
CA LYS A 297 13.26 0.54 15.87
C LYS A 297 13.16 2.03 16.16
N ASP A 298 14.16 2.81 15.76
CA ASP A 298 14.17 4.26 15.97
C ASP A 298 13.61 4.97 14.72
N GLU A 299 12.45 5.59 14.88
CA GLU A 299 11.79 6.37 13.81
C GLU A 299 12.59 7.63 13.37
N ARG A 300 13.62 8.02 14.13
CA ARG A 300 14.56 9.09 13.79
C ARG A 300 15.70 8.61 12.87
N ASN A 301 15.72 7.34 12.51
CA ASN A 301 16.70 6.80 11.59
C ASN A 301 16.64 7.54 10.24
N PRO A 302 17.78 7.89 9.62
CA PRO A 302 17.85 8.60 8.34
C PRO A 302 17.09 7.95 7.18
N LEU A 303 16.86 6.64 7.20
CA LEU A 303 16.00 5.94 6.23
C LEU A 303 14.51 6.16 6.50
N VAL A 304 14.10 6.40 7.75
CA VAL A 304 12.70 6.48 8.16
C VAL A 304 12.17 7.91 8.11
N VAL A 305 12.96 8.88 8.58
CA VAL A 305 12.56 10.29 8.69
C VAL A 305 11.97 10.87 7.41
N PRO A 306 12.60 10.71 6.21
CA PRO A 306 12.04 11.25 4.98
C PRO A 306 10.69 10.63 4.62
N VAL A 307 10.56 9.33 4.82
CA VAL A 307 9.33 8.57 4.54
C VAL A 307 8.22 8.96 5.53
N LYS A 308 8.50 8.96 6.85
CA LYS A 308 7.53 9.37 7.87
C LYS A 308 6.99 10.78 7.61
N ARG A 309 7.88 11.72 7.24
CA ARG A 309 7.48 13.10 6.93
C ARG A 309 6.60 13.18 5.68
N ALA A 310 6.98 12.53 4.58
CA ALA A 310 6.29 12.64 3.31
C ALA A 310 4.94 11.89 3.30
N LEU A 311 4.86 10.75 3.99
CA LEU A 311 3.63 9.95 4.08
C LEU A 311 2.58 10.52 5.03
N PHE A 312 2.90 11.62 5.71
CA PHE A 312 1.94 12.52 6.31
C PHE A 312 1.63 13.67 5.35
N GLY A 313 0.71 13.45 4.44
CA GLY A 313 0.27 14.45 3.46
C GLY A 313 0.55 14.06 2.02
N GLY A 314 1.22 12.94 1.75
CA GLY A 314 1.57 12.56 0.38
C GLY A 314 1.84 11.07 0.18
N TRP A 315 2.04 10.69 -1.06
CA TRP A 315 2.52 9.38 -1.47
C TRP A 315 3.03 9.38 -2.91
N GLU A 316 3.78 8.34 -3.26
CA GLU A 316 4.28 8.12 -4.60
C GLU A 316 3.18 7.56 -5.52
N GLY A 317 3.14 8.02 -6.78
CA GLY A 317 2.19 7.60 -7.82
C GLY A 317 2.53 6.25 -8.49
N ASN A 318 3.34 5.44 -7.88
CA ASN A 318 3.67 4.07 -8.29
C ASN A 318 2.63 3.03 -7.83
N TRP A 319 1.43 3.47 -7.52
CA TRP A 319 0.36 2.72 -6.92
C TRP A 319 -0.98 3.12 -7.54
N MET A 320 -1.91 2.17 -7.65
CA MET A 320 -3.25 2.34 -8.19
C MET A 320 -4.28 1.98 -7.12
N ALA A 321 -5.27 2.85 -6.92
CA ALA A 321 -6.43 2.60 -6.09
C ALA A 321 -7.49 1.81 -6.85
N PHE A 322 -8.08 0.81 -6.20
CA PHE A 322 -9.30 0.16 -6.66
C PHE A 322 -10.54 0.90 -6.13
N ASN A 323 -10.68 0.98 -4.82
CA ASN A 323 -11.86 1.52 -4.14
C ASN A 323 -11.55 1.88 -2.67
N ASN A 324 -12.58 2.37 -1.96
CA ASN A 324 -12.56 2.69 -0.54
C ASN A 324 -13.69 1.99 0.24
N ALA A 325 -14.14 0.84 -0.24
CA ALA A 325 -15.31 0.14 0.27
C ALA A 325 -15.00 -0.79 1.44
N HIS A 326 -15.84 -0.75 2.44
CA HIS A 326 -15.85 -1.65 3.61
C HIS A 326 -17.12 -2.48 3.65
N ASP A 327 -17.08 -3.62 4.34
CA ASP A 327 -18.24 -4.53 4.51
C ASP A 327 -18.88 -4.89 3.17
N VAL A 328 -18.05 -5.21 2.17
CA VAL A 328 -18.45 -5.38 0.77
C VAL A 328 -19.26 -6.65 0.60
N LYS A 329 -20.51 -6.49 0.19
CA LYS A 329 -21.33 -7.60 -0.29
C LYS A 329 -21.13 -7.72 -1.79
N LEU A 330 -20.46 -8.78 -2.21
CA LEU A 330 -20.29 -9.04 -3.65
C LEU A 330 -21.65 -9.30 -4.29
N PRO A 331 -22.00 -8.64 -5.40
CA PRO A 331 -23.25 -8.91 -6.12
C PRO A 331 -23.33 -10.38 -6.52
N GLU A 332 -24.52 -10.97 -6.39
CA GLU A 332 -24.82 -12.39 -6.68
C GLU A 332 -24.06 -13.42 -5.82
N ALA A 333 -23.22 -13.01 -4.86
CA ALA A 333 -22.52 -13.92 -3.97
C ALA A 333 -23.44 -14.54 -2.91
N ARG A 334 -23.15 -15.79 -2.57
CA ARG A 334 -23.79 -16.53 -1.46
C ARG A 334 -22.98 -16.38 -0.16
N GLY A 335 -21.67 -16.20 -0.28
CA GLY A 335 -20.75 -16.10 0.84
C GLY A 335 -20.87 -14.81 1.64
N ALA A 336 -20.22 -14.76 2.80
CA ALA A 336 -20.22 -13.62 3.71
C ALA A 336 -19.65 -12.34 3.08
N LYS A 337 -19.94 -11.19 3.67
CA LYS A 337 -19.31 -9.90 3.31
C LYS A 337 -17.78 -9.99 3.44
N LEU A 338 -17.09 -9.24 2.61
CA LEU A 338 -15.65 -9.00 2.74
C LEU A 338 -15.44 -7.77 3.61
N GLY A 339 -14.42 -7.76 4.46
CA GLY A 339 -14.00 -6.55 5.17
C GLY A 339 -13.64 -5.43 4.19
N PHE A 340 -12.97 -5.79 3.09
CA PHE A 340 -12.59 -4.89 1.99
C PHE A 340 -12.43 -5.66 0.67
N LEU A 341 -12.45 -4.94 -0.48
CA LEU A 341 -12.29 -5.53 -1.81
C LEU A 341 -10.97 -5.06 -2.45
N MET A 342 -9.96 -5.93 -2.46
CA MET A 342 -8.64 -5.64 -3.05
C MET A 342 -8.05 -6.83 -3.81
N TYR A 343 -8.54 -8.03 -3.55
CA TYR A 343 -8.11 -9.27 -4.19
C TYR A 343 -9.17 -9.74 -5.18
N PRO A 344 -8.80 -10.44 -6.27
CA PRO A 344 -9.73 -11.27 -7.02
C PRO A 344 -10.51 -12.19 -6.09
N GLN A 345 -11.78 -12.41 -6.38
CA GLN A 345 -12.65 -13.30 -5.62
C GLN A 345 -13.27 -14.33 -6.56
N ALA A 346 -13.51 -15.54 -6.07
CA ALA A 346 -14.28 -16.53 -6.78
C ALA A 346 -15.12 -17.37 -5.80
N GLU A 347 -16.21 -17.94 -6.30
CA GLU A 347 -17.15 -18.75 -5.51
C GLU A 347 -17.79 -19.81 -6.41
N ASN A 348 -17.97 -21.03 -5.89
CA ASN A 348 -18.75 -22.08 -6.51
C ASN A 348 -19.77 -22.68 -5.52
N ALA A 349 -20.31 -23.87 -5.81
CA ALA A 349 -21.27 -24.53 -4.92
C ALA A 349 -20.67 -24.88 -3.55
N ASN A 350 -19.36 -25.13 -3.47
CA ASN A 350 -18.64 -25.50 -2.25
C ASN A 350 -18.25 -24.29 -1.38
N GLY A 351 -18.45 -23.06 -1.87
CA GLY A 351 -18.17 -21.83 -1.16
C GLY A 351 -17.17 -20.90 -1.89
N ARG A 352 -16.66 -19.94 -1.14
CA ARG A 352 -15.70 -18.96 -1.66
C ARG A 352 -14.28 -19.52 -1.60
N TYR A 353 -13.56 -19.37 -2.71
CA TYR A 353 -12.13 -19.65 -2.76
C TYR A 353 -11.35 -18.66 -1.89
N ASP A 354 -10.29 -19.14 -1.24
CA ASP A 354 -9.37 -18.26 -0.50
C ASP A 354 -8.43 -17.54 -1.46
N ALA A 355 -8.57 -16.23 -1.58
CA ALA A 355 -7.75 -15.39 -2.46
C ALA A 355 -6.25 -15.36 -2.10
N LEU A 356 -5.88 -15.91 -0.94
CA LEU A 356 -4.50 -16.00 -0.46
C LEU A 356 -3.96 -17.44 -0.51
N ASP A 357 -4.68 -18.36 -1.15
CA ASP A 357 -4.28 -19.75 -1.39
C ASP A 357 -4.01 -19.98 -2.89
N PRO A 358 -2.74 -19.85 -3.35
CA PRO A 358 -2.39 -19.95 -4.76
C PRO A 358 -2.51 -21.38 -5.32
N ASP A 359 -2.62 -22.40 -4.49
CA ASP A 359 -2.77 -23.79 -4.93
C ASP A 359 -4.19 -24.06 -5.39
N ASN A 360 -5.19 -23.49 -4.70
CA ASN A 360 -6.60 -23.68 -4.99
C ASN A 360 -7.21 -22.53 -5.81
N PHE A 361 -6.70 -21.31 -5.63
CA PHE A 361 -7.16 -20.14 -6.37
C PHE A 361 -5.99 -19.39 -7.00
N LYS A 362 -5.73 -19.69 -8.27
CA LYS A 362 -4.63 -19.09 -9.01
C LYS A 362 -5.05 -17.83 -9.75
N TYR A 363 -4.36 -16.74 -9.50
CA TYR A 363 -4.43 -15.54 -10.32
C TYR A 363 -3.06 -14.90 -10.51
N THR A 364 -2.93 -14.09 -11.54
CA THR A 364 -1.75 -13.27 -11.82
C THR A 364 -2.15 -11.81 -11.97
N ILE A 365 -1.29 -10.91 -11.51
CA ILE A 365 -1.44 -9.48 -11.74
C ILE A 365 -0.10 -8.96 -12.24
N SER A 366 -0.14 -8.20 -13.32
CA SER A 366 1.02 -7.52 -13.89
C SER A 366 0.66 -6.09 -14.31
N ALA A 367 1.66 -5.24 -14.42
CA ALA A 367 1.50 -3.87 -14.91
C ALA A 367 2.53 -3.56 -15.99
N ARG A 368 2.16 -2.69 -16.91
CA ARG A 368 3.03 -2.12 -17.92
C ARG A 368 2.83 -0.61 -17.96
N GLU A 369 3.90 0.14 -17.81
CA GLU A 369 3.85 1.58 -18.03
C GLU A 369 3.81 1.88 -19.52
N ILE A 370 2.87 2.74 -19.93
CA ILE A 370 2.74 3.22 -21.30
C ILE A 370 3.48 4.53 -21.37
N LEU A 371 4.60 4.54 -22.03
CA LEU A 371 5.35 5.76 -22.32
C LEU A 371 4.60 6.54 -23.40
N ALA A 372 4.47 7.86 -23.20
CA ALA A 372 3.82 8.77 -24.16
C ALA A 372 4.67 8.96 -25.41
#